data_3d2dd92ad290ab5c9bc2d388f6dae19a
#
_entry.id   3d2dd92ad290ab5c9bc2d388f6dae19a
#
_cell.length_a   1.000
_cell.length_b   1.000
_cell.length_c   1.000
_cell.angle_alpha   90.00
_cell.angle_beta   90.00
_cell.angle_gamma   90.00
#
_symmetry.space_group_name_H-M   'P 1'
#
loop_
_entity.id
_entity.type
_entity.pdbx_description
1 polymer ?
#
loop_
_entity_poly.entity_id
_entity_poly.type
_entity_poly.pdbx_seq_one_letter_code
_entity_poly.pdbx_strand_id
1 'polypeptide(L)'
;MKRIVLTLMAAAVAFAAQADEGMWLLPYLQKMNIKDMKQKGCKLSAEDIYSVDKASLKDAVVIFGNGCTGEVVSKQGLLLTNHHCGFGAIQQLSSVEHDYLKNGFWSQSFEEELPVEGLTVTFIRKIMDVTEEIVGSVPSISGEQERNEIVDANKKALIERLEEENPGMEVIVPGFFGGNRFFAFVMERYTDIRLVGTPPQSIGKFGGDTDNWMWPRHTGDF
;
A
#
# COMPACT_ATOMS: atom_id res chain seq x y z
N MET A 1 3.12 48.70 -16.64
CA MET A 1 2.03 47.92 -17.23
C MET A 1 2.45 46.49 -17.56
N LYS A 2 3.48 46.24 -18.44
CA LYS A 2 3.90 44.85 -18.79
C LYS A 2 4.26 43.94 -17.57
N ARG A 3 4.96 44.49 -16.57
CA ARG A 3 5.33 43.73 -15.35
C ARG A 3 4.11 43.33 -14.49
N ILE A 4 3.13 44.23 -14.39
CA ILE A 4 1.87 43.97 -13.64
C ILE A 4 1.06 42.88 -14.35
N VAL A 5 0.97 42.93 -15.66
CA VAL A 5 0.27 41.92 -16.47
C VAL A 5 0.96 40.55 -16.34
N LEU A 6 2.31 40.50 -16.38
CA LEU A 6 3.06 39.26 -16.15
C LEU A 6 2.87 38.69 -14.75
N THR A 7 2.84 39.54 -13.72
CA THR A 7 2.60 39.11 -12.34
C THR A 7 1.18 38.58 -12.16
N LEU A 8 0.18 39.24 -12.78
CA LEU A 8 -1.21 38.79 -12.75
C LEU A 8 -1.41 37.48 -13.51
N MET A 9 -0.74 37.31 -14.66
CA MET A 9 -0.76 36.03 -15.40
C MET A 9 -0.09 34.90 -14.59
N ALA A 10 1.07 35.17 -13.98
CA ALA A 10 1.76 34.19 -13.13
C ALA A 10 0.90 33.81 -11.91
N ALA A 11 0.24 34.77 -11.27
CA ALA A 11 -0.71 34.51 -10.18
C ALA A 11 -1.92 33.71 -10.66
N ALA A 12 -2.50 34.03 -11.82
CA ALA A 12 -3.62 33.28 -12.38
C ALA A 12 -3.26 31.83 -12.71
N VAL A 13 -2.05 31.57 -13.22
CA VAL A 13 -1.54 30.22 -13.47
C VAL A 13 -1.30 29.47 -12.16
N ALA A 14 -0.79 30.12 -11.12
CA ALA A 14 -0.59 29.50 -9.81
C ALA A 14 -1.93 29.11 -9.13
N PHE A 15 -2.97 29.94 -9.30
CA PHE A 15 -4.33 29.61 -8.81
C PHE A 15 -5.05 28.54 -9.64
N ALA A 16 -4.64 28.29 -10.88
CA ALA A 16 -5.21 27.24 -11.72
C ALA A 16 -4.54 25.86 -11.53
N ALA A 17 -3.39 25.82 -10.88
CA ALA A 17 -2.71 24.57 -10.52
C ALA A 17 -3.40 23.95 -9.30
N GLN A 18 -4.52 23.25 -9.52
CA GLN A 18 -5.13 22.39 -8.52
C GLN A 18 -4.43 21.04 -8.56
N ALA A 19 -3.70 20.71 -7.49
CA ALA A 19 -3.24 19.36 -7.25
C ALA A 19 -4.37 18.53 -6.65
N ASP A 20 -4.49 17.29 -7.05
CA ASP A 20 -5.39 16.34 -6.39
C ASP A 20 -4.74 15.93 -5.07
N GLU A 21 -5.42 16.17 -3.98
CA GLU A 21 -4.94 15.90 -2.64
C GLU A 21 -5.76 14.79 -1.98
N GLY A 22 -5.12 14.04 -1.07
CA GLY A 22 -5.75 13.09 -0.19
C GLY A 22 -5.42 11.63 -0.49
N MET A 23 -5.64 10.80 0.53
CA MET A 23 -5.67 9.33 0.41
C MET A 23 -7.13 8.90 0.36
N TRP A 24 -7.52 8.34 -0.79
CA TRP A 24 -8.91 7.97 -1.03
C TRP A 24 -9.16 6.52 -0.67
N LEU A 25 -10.21 6.30 0.14
CA LEU A 25 -10.61 4.95 0.54
C LEU A 25 -11.23 4.21 -0.66
N LEU A 26 -10.64 3.09 -1.03
CA LEU A 26 -11.05 2.29 -2.19
C LEU A 26 -12.55 1.95 -2.22
N PRO A 27 -13.21 1.56 -1.10
CA PRO A 27 -14.64 1.29 -1.10
C PRO A 27 -15.53 2.50 -1.47
N TYR A 28 -14.97 3.72 -1.37
CA TYR A 28 -15.71 4.95 -1.67
C TYR A 28 -15.40 5.56 -3.03
N LEU A 29 -14.52 4.96 -3.84
CA LEU A 29 -14.12 5.48 -5.15
C LEU A 29 -15.32 5.84 -6.04
N GLN A 30 -16.33 4.97 -6.09
CA GLN A 30 -17.53 5.20 -6.91
C GLN A 30 -18.26 6.48 -6.54
N LYS A 31 -18.29 6.83 -5.24
CA LYS A 31 -19.02 8.01 -4.74
C LYS A 31 -18.18 9.27 -4.78
N MET A 32 -16.87 9.16 -4.60
CA MET A 32 -16.01 10.32 -4.35
C MET A 32 -15.19 10.73 -5.57
N ASN A 33 -14.47 9.80 -6.22
CA ASN A 33 -13.38 10.15 -7.11
C ASN A 33 -13.56 9.70 -8.55
N ILE A 34 -14.29 8.62 -8.81
CA ILE A 34 -14.32 7.99 -10.14
C ILE A 34 -14.77 8.95 -11.26
N LYS A 35 -15.65 9.89 -10.94
CA LYS A 35 -16.12 10.89 -11.92
C LYS A 35 -14.98 11.81 -12.37
N ASP A 36 -14.20 12.28 -11.42
CA ASP A 36 -13.05 13.16 -11.66
C ASP A 36 -11.92 12.42 -12.37
N MET A 37 -11.61 11.20 -11.94
CA MET A 37 -10.65 10.32 -12.59
C MET A 37 -10.99 10.09 -14.07
N LYS A 38 -12.28 9.87 -14.38
CA LYS A 38 -12.76 9.71 -15.78
C LYS A 38 -12.60 10.99 -16.58
N GLN A 39 -12.88 12.15 -15.99
CA GLN A 39 -12.65 13.45 -16.65
C GLN A 39 -11.18 13.68 -17.00
N LYS A 40 -10.27 13.16 -16.18
CA LYS A 40 -8.81 13.19 -16.41
C LYS A 40 -8.30 12.07 -17.32
N GLY A 41 -9.20 11.27 -17.89
CA GLY A 41 -8.85 10.24 -18.87
C GLY A 41 -8.74 8.81 -18.34
N CYS A 42 -9.03 8.55 -17.07
CA CYS A 42 -9.10 7.19 -16.55
C CYS A 42 -10.24 6.41 -17.22
N LYS A 43 -9.91 5.25 -17.79
CA LYS A 43 -10.87 4.36 -18.45
C LYS A 43 -11.42 3.27 -17.54
N LEU A 44 -10.83 3.08 -16.36
CA LEU A 44 -11.24 2.07 -15.39
C LEU A 44 -12.54 2.47 -14.69
N SER A 45 -13.37 1.50 -14.37
CA SER A 45 -14.48 1.67 -13.45
C SER A 45 -13.99 1.58 -11.99
N ALA A 46 -14.80 1.96 -11.02
CA ALA A 46 -14.48 1.76 -9.62
C ALA A 46 -14.33 0.27 -9.27
N GLU A 47 -15.13 -0.60 -9.89
CA GLU A 47 -15.06 -2.06 -9.71
C GLU A 47 -13.80 -2.68 -10.33
N ASP A 48 -13.26 -2.11 -11.42
CA ASP A 48 -12.00 -2.56 -12.00
C ASP A 48 -10.81 -2.26 -11.05
N ILE A 49 -10.93 -1.19 -10.26
CA ILE A 49 -9.91 -0.78 -9.29
C ILE A 49 -10.07 -1.55 -7.99
N TYR A 50 -11.30 -1.60 -7.46
CA TYR A 50 -11.63 -2.28 -6.22
C TYR A 50 -12.95 -3.03 -6.33
N SER A 51 -12.91 -4.34 -6.16
CA SER A 51 -14.07 -5.20 -6.02
C SER A 51 -13.85 -6.21 -4.89
N VAL A 52 -14.91 -6.57 -4.19
CA VAL A 52 -14.91 -7.66 -3.20
C VAL A 52 -15.27 -9.00 -3.87
N ASP A 53 -16.11 -8.95 -4.90
CA ASP A 53 -16.71 -10.13 -5.53
C ASP A 53 -15.99 -10.59 -6.80
N LYS A 54 -15.15 -9.73 -7.38
CA LYS A 54 -14.44 -9.98 -8.64
C LYS A 54 -12.97 -9.65 -8.49
N ALA A 55 -12.13 -10.26 -9.33
CA ALA A 55 -10.75 -9.82 -9.49
C ALA A 55 -10.71 -8.35 -9.94
N SER A 56 -9.87 -7.56 -9.29
CA SER A 56 -9.71 -6.14 -9.54
C SER A 56 -8.25 -5.73 -9.35
N LEU A 57 -7.90 -4.50 -9.70
CA LEU A 57 -6.53 -4.02 -9.61
C LEU A 57 -5.94 -4.15 -8.19
N LYS A 58 -6.78 -4.02 -7.14
CA LYS A 58 -6.33 -4.21 -5.75
C LYS A 58 -5.69 -5.58 -5.51
N ASP A 59 -6.10 -6.61 -6.25
CA ASP A 59 -5.60 -7.98 -6.02
C ASP A 59 -4.18 -8.19 -6.57
N ALA A 60 -3.68 -7.26 -7.38
CA ALA A 60 -2.29 -7.23 -7.81
C ALA A 60 -1.37 -6.45 -6.86
N VAL A 61 -1.92 -5.62 -5.98
CA VAL A 61 -1.16 -4.77 -5.07
C VAL A 61 -1.14 -5.39 -3.68
N VAL A 62 0.05 -5.51 -3.10
CA VAL A 62 0.27 -6.20 -1.83
C VAL A 62 1.06 -5.35 -0.85
N ILE A 63 0.94 -5.66 0.42
CA ILE A 63 1.84 -5.18 1.47
C ILE A 63 3.07 -6.11 1.45
N PHE A 64 4.23 -5.54 1.20
CA PHE A 64 5.51 -6.24 1.19
C PHE A 64 6.25 -5.98 2.51
N GLY A 65 6.57 -7.06 3.23
CA GLY A 65 7.22 -6.97 4.54
C GLY A 65 6.43 -6.10 5.53
N ASN A 66 7.12 -5.18 6.18
CA ASN A 66 6.57 -4.36 7.27
C ASN A 66 5.92 -3.04 6.80
N GLY A 67 5.46 -2.94 5.55
CA GLY A 67 4.71 -1.78 5.11
C GLY A 67 5.13 -1.18 3.77
N CYS A 68 6.04 -1.82 3.04
CA CYS A 68 6.27 -1.49 1.64
C CYS A 68 5.11 -1.96 0.76
N THR A 69 5.05 -1.48 -0.46
CA THR A 69 4.12 -1.95 -1.48
C THR A 69 4.86 -2.81 -2.50
N GLY A 70 4.21 -3.83 -3.01
CA GLY A 70 4.67 -4.62 -4.14
C GLY A 70 3.53 -4.90 -5.10
N GLU A 71 3.87 -5.26 -6.35
CA GLU A 71 2.92 -5.59 -7.40
C GLU A 71 3.16 -7.00 -7.93
N VAL A 72 2.11 -7.84 -7.88
CA VAL A 72 2.14 -9.17 -8.48
C VAL A 72 1.86 -9.05 -9.97
N VAL A 73 2.84 -9.45 -10.77
CA VAL A 73 2.83 -9.26 -12.24
C VAL A 73 2.71 -10.56 -13.04
N SER A 74 2.68 -11.71 -12.37
CA SER A 74 2.51 -13.01 -13.05
C SER A 74 1.54 -13.94 -12.32
N LYS A 75 1.09 -14.97 -13.04
CA LYS A 75 0.25 -16.02 -12.47
C LYS A 75 1.01 -16.97 -11.52
N GLN A 76 2.33 -16.98 -11.59
CA GLN A 76 3.21 -17.75 -10.71
C GLN A 76 3.65 -16.97 -9.45
N GLY A 77 3.11 -15.76 -9.24
CA GLY A 77 3.41 -14.97 -8.05
C GLY A 77 4.68 -14.12 -8.17
N LEU A 78 5.20 -13.87 -9.39
CA LEU A 78 6.30 -12.90 -9.54
C LEU A 78 5.83 -11.55 -9.05
N LEU A 79 6.56 -11.01 -8.07
CA LEU A 79 6.28 -9.74 -7.43
C LEU A 79 7.43 -8.77 -7.70
N LEU A 80 7.08 -7.53 -8.00
CA LEU A 80 8.02 -6.43 -8.12
C LEU A 80 7.86 -5.49 -6.93
N THR A 81 8.97 -4.92 -6.47
CA THR A 81 8.98 -3.88 -5.43
C THR A 81 10.21 -3.00 -5.60
N ASN A 82 10.32 -1.94 -4.82
CA ASN A 82 11.48 -1.07 -4.84
C ASN A 82 12.71 -1.72 -4.20
N HIS A 83 13.91 -1.34 -4.67
CA HIS A 83 15.17 -1.87 -4.14
C HIS A 83 15.31 -1.62 -2.63
N HIS A 84 14.96 -0.43 -2.15
CA HIS A 84 15.06 -0.14 -0.71
C HIS A 84 14.14 -1.02 0.14
N CYS A 85 12.99 -1.44 -0.39
CA CYS A 85 12.09 -2.37 0.28
C CYS A 85 12.68 -3.79 0.38
N GLY A 86 13.39 -4.24 -0.66
CA GLY A 86 14.05 -5.54 -0.71
C GLY A 86 15.43 -5.55 -0.07
N PHE A 87 16.01 -4.37 0.26
CA PHE A 87 17.41 -4.25 0.69
C PHE A 87 17.78 -5.16 1.85
N GLY A 88 16.96 -5.20 2.90
CA GLY A 88 17.19 -6.05 4.08
C GLY A 88 17.20 -7.54 3.75
N ALA A 89 16.30 -7.98 2.85
CA ALA A 89 16.23 -9.35 2.39
C ALA A 89 17.47 -9.73 1.55
N ILE A 90 17.88 -8.85 0.63
CA ILE A 90 19.08 -9.05 -0.19
C ILE A 90 20.33 -9.11 0.70
N GLN A 91 20.41 -8.23 1.72
CA GLN A 91 21.52 -8.21 2.68
C GLN A 91 21.58 -9.50 3.50
N GLN A 92 20.42 -9.98 3.98
CA GLN A 92 20.30 -11.24 4.75
C GLN A 92 20.83 -12.45 3.96
N LEU A 93 20.59 -12.48 2.66
CA LEU A 93 21.03 -13.54 1.76
C LEU A 93 22.48 -13.39 1.31
N SER A 94 23.07 -12.20 1.43
CA SER A 94 24.44 -11.93 0.98
C SER A 94 25.48 -12.49 1.96
N SER A 95 26.58 -12.98 1.40
CA SER A 95 27.79 -13.42 2.12
C SER A 95 29.03 -12.82 1.49
N VAL A 96 30.22 -13.15 2.05
CA VAL A 96 31.51 -12.74 1.46
C VAL A 96 31.72 -13.40 0.09
N GLU A 97 31.27 -14.66 -0.06
CA GLU A 97 31.38 -15.42 -1.32
C GLU A 97 30.28 -15.03 -2.33
N HIS A 98 29.12 -14.61 -1.82
CA HIS A 98 27.93 -14.28 -2.60
C HIS A 98 27.37 -12.91 -2.21
N ASP A 99 28.03 -11.85 -2.65
CA ASP A 99 27.61 -10.47 -2.39
C ASP A 99 26.52 -10.05 -3.40
N TYR A 100 25.28 -10.42 -3.10
CA TYR A 100 24.12 -10.11 -3.96
C TYR A 100 23.80 -8.62 -4.00
N LEU A 101 24.11 -7.86 -2.96
CA LEU A 101 23.97 -6.40 -2.99
C LEU A 101 24.91 -5.77 -4.03
N LYS A 102 26.15 -6.22 -4.06
CA LYS A 102 27.17 -5.64 -4.96
C LYS A 102 27.03 -6.15 -6.39
N ASN A 103 26.78 -7.45 -6.56
CA ASN A 103 26.86 -8.13 -7.85
C ASN A 103 25.50 -8.32 -8.52
N GLY A 104 24.41 -8.17 -7.76
CA GLY A 104 23.07 -8.58 -8.17
C GLY A 104 22.88 -10.09 -8.11
N PHE A 105 21.65 -10.52 -8.38
CA PHE A 105 21.26 -11.93 -8.46
C PHE A 105 20.11 -12.09 -9.44
N TRP A 106 20.09 -13.18 -10.20
CA TRP A 106 18.99 -13.55 -11.10
C TRP A 106 18.88 -15.07 -11.15
N SER A 107 17.80 -15.63 -10.60
CA SER A 107 17.49 -17.05 -10.75
C SER A 107 17.12 -17.38 -12.19
N GLN A 108 17.52 -18.56 -12.66
CA GLN A 108 17.18 -19.07 -13.99
C GLN A 108 16.06 -20.11 -13.93
N SER A 109 15.73 -20.58 -12.72
CA SER A 109 14.66 -21.54 -12.46
C SER A 109 14.07 -21.33 -11.06
N PHE A 110 12.95 -21.97 -10.76
CA PHE A 110 12.32 -21.92 -9.43
C PHE A 110 13.20 -22.54 -8.33
N GLU A 111 14.04 -23.52 -8.69
CA GLU A 111 14.95 -24.18 -7.75
C GLU A 111 16.13 -23.28 -7.33
N GLU A 112 16.45 -22.29 -8.15
CA GLU A 112 17.49 -21.31 -7.85
C GLU A 112 17.00 -20.11 -7.03
N GLU A 113 15.68 -19.96 -6.86
CA GLU A 113 15.11 -18.89 -6.04
C GLU A 113 15.54 -19.02 -4.59
N LEU A 114 15.95 -17.92 -3.98
CA LEU A 114 16.50 -17.91 -2.62
C LEU A 114 15.40 -17.59 -1.59
N PRO A 115 15.03 -18.52 -0.70
CA PRO A 115 14.04 -18.27 0.33
C PRO A 115 14.53 -17.20 1.31
N VAL A 116 13.66 -16.25 1.64
CA VAL A 116 13.95 -15.16 2.58
C VAL A 116 13.18 -15.41 3.88
N GLU A 117 13.90 -15.81 4.91
CA GLU A 117 13.30 -16.10 6.21
C GLU A 117 12.70 -14.83 6.84
N GLY A 118 11.46 -14.96 7.34
CA GLY A 118 10.75 -13.89 8.01
C GLY A 118 10.12 -12.82 7.10
N LEU A 119 10.39 -12.86 5.79
CA LEU A 119 9.72 -11.97 4.85
C LEU A 119 8.29 -12.45 4.57
N THR A 120 7.35 -11.51 4.51
CA THR A 120 5.94 -11.80 4.25
C THR A 120 5.39 -10.92 3.15
N VAL A 121 4.37 -11.44 2.46
CA VAL A 121 3.55 -10.68 1.51
C VAL A 121 2.09 -10.84 1.91
N THR A 122 1.38 -9.71 2.03
CA THR A 122 0.00 -9.70 2.51
C THR A 122 -0.93 -9.08 1.49
N PHE A 123 -1.95 -9.84 1.06
CA PHE A 123 -3.01 -9.37 0.18
C PHE A 123 -4.17 -8.83 1.00
N ILE A 124 -4.70 -7.67 0.63
CA ILE A 124 -5.94 -7.14 1.19
C ILE A 124 -7.10 -7.72 0.38
N ARG A 125 -7.84 -8.66 0.98
CA ARG A 125 -8.97 -9.33 0.31
C ARG A 125 -10.24 -8.52 0.37
N LYS A 126 -10.56 -7.96 1.55
CA LYS A 126 -11.76 -7.13 1.75
C LYS A 126 -11.43 -5.91 2.60
N ILE A 127 -12.11 -4.81 2.31
CA ILE A 127 -12.15 -3.61 3.16
C ILE A 127 -13.63 -3.28 3.40
N MET A 128 -14.05 -3.24 4.66
CA MET A 128 -15.44 -3.01 5.04
C MET A 128 -15.53 -1.81 5.99
N ASP A 129 -16.48 -0.90 5.76
CA ASP A 129 -16.81 0.13 6.76
C ASP A 129 -17.60 -0.53 7.89
N VAL A 130 -17.00 -0.57 9.06
CA VAL A 130 -17.57 -1.17 10.28
C VAL A 130 -17.80 -0.14 11.37
N THR A 131 -17.83 1.14 10.98
CA THR A 131 -17.95 2.26 11.92
C THR A 131 -19.14 2.11 12.83
N GLU A 132 -20.33 1.84 12.29
CA GLU A 132 -21.55 1.73 13.09
C GLU A 132 -21.48 0.55 14.08
N GLU A 133 -20.87 -0.55 13.68
CA GLU A 133 -20.69 -1.72 14.54
C GLU A 133 -19.72 -1.45 15.69
N ILE A 134 -18.71 -0.61 15.47
CA ILE A 134 -17.72 -0.25 16.49
C ILE A 134 -18.23 0.83 17.45
N VAL A 135 -18.87 1.90 16.93
CA VAL A 135 -19.21 3.06 17.74
C VAL A 135 -20.71 3.23 18.00
N GLY A 136 -21.59 2.49 17.30
CA GLY A 136 -23.05 2.66 17.41
C GLY A 136 -23.60 2.36 18.80
N SER A 137 -22.92 1.52 19.60
CA SER A 137 -23.29 1.22 20.99
C SER A 137 -22.68 2.17 22.02
N VAL A 138 -21.81 3.10 21.60
CA VAL A 138 -21.15 4.05 22.52
C VAL A 138 -22.13 5.14 22.94
N PRO A 139 -22.42 5.33 24.25
CA PRO A 139 -23.32 6.39 24.70
C PRO A 139 -22.79 7.78 24.36
N SER A 140 -23.69 8.70 23.96
CA SER A 140 -23.31 10.04 23.51
C SER A 140 -22.65 10.92 24.59
N ILE A 141 -22.79 10.54 25.85
CA ILE A 141 -22.25 11.27 27.01
C ILE A 141 -21.12 10.54 27.72
N SER A 142 -20.58 9.46 27.11
CA SER A 142 -19.45 8.71 27.68
C SER A 142 -18.20 9.59 27.77
N GLY A 143 -17.45 9.41 28.85
CA GLY A 143 -16.10 9.94 28.97
C GLY A 143 -15.17 9.25 27.96
N GLU A 144 -14.02 9.88 27.66
CA GLU A 144 -13.04 9.35 26.69
C GLU A 144 -12.58 7.94 27.05
N GLN A 145 -12.29 7.67 28.33
CA GLN A 145 -11.86 6.37 28.78
C GLN A 145 -12.95 5.30 28.56
N GLU A 146 -14.18 5.56 28.98
CA GLU A 146 -15.30 4.65 28.79
C GLU A 146 -15.56 4.36 27.31
N ARG A 147 -15.50 5.43 26.47
CA ARG A 147 -15.61 5.30 25.02
C ARG A 147 -14.56 4.35 24.45
N ASN A 148 -13.29 4.51 24.86
CA ASN A 148 -12.19 3.68 24.37
C ASN A 148 -12.34 2.22 24.80
N GLU A 149 -12.76 1.96 26.04
CA GLU A 149 -13.02 0.61 26.54
C GLU A 149 -14.12 -0.10 25.71
N ILE A 150 -15.23 0.59 25.40
CA ILE A 150 -16.30 0.02 24.56
C ILE A 150 -15.81 -0.21 23.12
N VAL A 151 -15.12 0.76 22.54
CA VAL A 151 -14.56 0.65 21.18
C VAL A 151 -13.60 -0.52 21.09
N ASP A 152 -12.70 -0.70 22.05
CA ASP A 152 -11.74 -1.80 22.03
C ASP A 152 -12.40 -3.18 22.23
N ALA A 153 -13.43 -3.26 23.08
CA ALA A 153 -14.22 -4.47 23.23
C ALA A 153 -14.96 -4.85 21.93
N ASN A 154 -15.61 -3.86 21.28
CA ASN A 154 -16.30 -4.05 20.03
C ASN A 154 -15.35 -4.47 18.90
N LYS A 155 -14.17 -3.84 18.81
CA LYS A 155 -13.12 -4.21 17.85
C LYS A 155 -12.69 -5.67 18.04
N LYS A 156 -12.42 -6.07 19.27
CA LYS A 156 -12.00 -7.43 19.58
C LYS A 156 -13.05 -8.45 19.17
N ALA A 157 -14.30 -8.24 19.56
CA ALA A 157 -15.42 -9.14 19.19
C ALA A 157 -15.61 -9.22 17.67
N LEU A 158 -15.47 -8.08 16.96
CA LEU A 158 -15.56 -8.05 15.50
C LEU A 158 -14.42 -8.81 14.83
N ILE A 159 -13.20 -8.64 15.31
CA ILE A 159 -12.02 -9.34 14.77
C ILE A 159 -12.21 -10.86 14.92
N GLU A 160 -12.54 -11.35 16.12
CA GLU A 160 -12.77 -12.76 16.40
C GLU A 160 -13.83 -13.34 15.45
N ARG A 161 -14.98 -12.67 15.30
CA ARG A 161 -16.04 -13.10 14.37
C ARG A 161 -15.57 -13.15 12.91
N LEU A 162 -14.88 -12.11 12.44
CA LEU A 162 -14.43 -12.05 11.04
C LEU A 162 -13.32 -13.06 10.74
N GLU A 163 -12.47 -13.39 11.70
CA GLU A 163 -11.47 -14.46 11.56
C GLU A 163 -12.13 -15.84 11.52
N GLU A 164 -13.18 -16.09 12.31
CA GLU A 164 -13.98 -17.31 12.23
C GLU A 164 -14.69 -17.44 10.86
N GLU A 165 -15.22 -16.34 10.32
CA GLU A 165 -15.88 -16.29 9.01
C GLU A 165 -14.89 -16.45 7.84
N ASN A 166 -13.59 -16.14 8.05
CA ASN A 166 -12.54 -16.17 7.02
C ASN A 166 -11.33 -16.99 7.51
N PRO A 167 -11.43 -18.32 7.59
CA PRO A 167 -10.37 -19.18 8.12
C PRO A 167 -9.03 -18.97 7.39
N GLY A 168 -7.95 -18.80 8.15
CA GLY A 168 -6.60 -18.61 7.61
C GLY A 168 -6.29 -17.18 7.17
N MET A 169 -7.21 -16.23 7.35
CA MET A 169 -6.98 -14.82 7.12
C MET A 169 -6.75 -14.06 8.43
N GLU A 170 -6.05 -12.96 8.35
CA GLU A 170 -5.84 -12.02 9.45
C GLU A 170 -6.81 -10.84 9.32
N VAL A 171 -7.32 -10.35 10.45
CA VAL A 171 -8.22 -9.19 10.45
C VAL A 171 -7.64 -8.09 11.33
N ILE A 172 -7.62 -6.87 10.79
CA ILE A 172 -7.32 -5.66 11.56
C ILE A 172 -8.46 -4.65 11.42
N VAL A 173 -8.68 -3.86 12.47
CA VAL A 173 -9.72 -2.81 12.50
C VAL A 173 -9.11 -1.49 12.96
N PRO A 174 -8.34 -0.80 12.09
CA PRO A 174 -7.81 0.52 12.39
C PRO A 174 -8.89 1.60 12.44
N GLY A 175 -8.66 2.61 13.29
CA GLY A 175 -9.45 3.84 13.30
C GLY A 175 -8.88 4.87 12.33
N PHE A 176 -9.76 5.52 11.58
CA PHE A 176 -9.45 6.61 10.64
C PHE A 176 -10.05 7.91 11.14
N PHE A 177 -9.53 9.04 10.64
CA PHE A 177 -10.03 10.38 10.93
C PHE A 177 -10.13 10.66 12.44
N GLY A 178 -9.06 10.34 13.18
CA GLY A 178 -9.03 10.52 14.64
C GLY A 178 -10.01 9.61 15.41
N GLY A 179 -10.30 8.40 14.89
CA GLY A 179 -11.22 7.45 15.52
C GLY A 179 -12.71 7.74 15.26
N ASN A 180 -13.02 8.51 14.21
CA ASN A 180 -14.40 8.77 13.80
C ASN A 180 -14.93 7.77 12.77
N ARG A 181 -14.05 6.97 12.17
CA ARG A 181 -14.38 5.91 11.23
C ARG A 181 -13.53 4.68 11.51
N PHE A 182 -14.10 3.51 11.29
CA PHE A 182 -13.43 2.22 11.44
C PHE A 182 -13.65 1.36 10.22
N PHE A 183 -12.56 0.74 9.75
CA PHE A 183 -12.62 -0.17 8.62
C PHE A 183 -11.99 -1.50 9.00
N ALA A 184 -12.67 -2.60 8.71
CA ALA A 184 -12.10 -3.92 8.83
C ALA A 184 -11.36 -4.28 7.54
N PHE A 185 -10.11 -4.72 7.68
CA PHE A 185 -9.29 -5.26 6.60
C PHE A 185 -9.15 -6.77 6.84
N VAL A 186 -9.66 -7.55 5.90
CA VAL A 186 -9.47 -9.01 5.89
C VAL A 186 -8.31 -9.29 4.94
N MET A 187 -7.26 -9.93 5.45
CA MET A 187 -5.97 -10.05 4.77
C MET A 187 -5.50 -11.50 4.71
N GLU A 188 -4.89 -11.86 3.60
CA GLU A 188 -4.25 -13.15 3.40
C GLU A 188 -2.74 -12.97 3.35
N ARG A 189 -2.01 -13.68 4.24
CA ARG A 189 -0.56 -13.59 4.37
C ARG A 189 0.15 -14.81 3.83
N TYR A 190 1.20 -14.56 3.04
CA TYR A 190 2.12 -15.56 2.53
C TYR A 190 3.50 -15.40 3.18
N THR A 191 4.13 -16.52 3.52
CA THR A 191 5.42 -16.56 4.23
C THR A 191 6.54 -17.24 3.44
N ASP A 192 6.24 -18.02 2.40
CA ASP A 192 7.25 -18.53 1.47
C ASP A 192 7.54 -17.47 0.40
N ILE A 193 8.39 -16.52 0.75
CA ILE A 193 8.80 -15.44 -0.14
C ILE A 193 10.26 -15.65 -0.51
N ARG A 194 10.56 -15.53 -1.82
CA ARG A 194 11.88 -15.85 -2.37
C ARG A 194 12.41 -14.71 -3.20
N LEU A 195 13.72 -14.49 -3.11
CA LEU A 195 14.41 -13.58 -4.02
C LEU A 195 14.57 -14.26 -5.39
N VAL A 196 13.92 -13.69 -6.40
CA VAL A 196 13.99 -14.12 -7.80
C VAL A 196 15.07 -13.35 -8.54
N GLY A 197 15.22 -12.07 -8.24
CA GLY A 197 16.21 -11.23 -8.86
C GLY A 197 16.38 -9.89 -8.19
N THR A 198 17.56 -9.34 -8.28
CA THR A 198 17.90 -7.98 -7.89
C THR A 198 19.06 -7.47 -8.74
N PRO A 199 19.02 -6.23 -9.24
CA PRO A 199 20.17 -5.63 -9.86
C PRO A 199 21.27 -5.35 -8.83
N PRO A 200 22.52 -5.13 -9.25
CA PRO A 200 23.55 -4.56 -8.37
C PRO A 200 23.07 -3.26 -7.72
N GLN A 201 23.41 -3.04 -6.47
CA GLN A 201 23.01 -1.84 -5.70
C GLN A 201 23.35 -0.53 -6.44
N SER A 202 24.43 -0.50 -7.22
CA SER A 202 24.82 0.67 -8.01
C SER A 202 23.78 1.07 -9.07
N ILE A 203 22.89 0.15 -9.45
CA ILE A 203 21.76 0.37 -10.36
C ILE A 203 20.46 0.41 -9.57
N GLY A 204 20.26 -0.54 -8.66
CA GLY A 204 19.04 -0.65 -7.83
C GLY A 204 18.79 0.60 -6.99
N LYS A 205 19.86 1.23 -6.50
CA LYS A 205 19.83 2.52 -5.81
C LYS A 205 20.74 3.50 -6.55
N PHE A 206 20.18 4.24 -7.49
CA PHE A 206 20.94 5.11 -8.39
C PHE A 206 20.69 6.60 -8.10
N GLY A 207 21.76 7.39 -8.06
CA GLY A 207 21.71 8.86 -8.05
C GLY A 207 21.37 9.52 -6.71
N GLY A 208 21.44 8.81 -5.58
CA GLY A 208 21.20 9.33 -4.25
C GLY A 208 20.29 8.42 -3.42
N ASP A 209 19.80 8.92 -2.29
CA ASP A 209 18.81 8.21 -1.51
C ASP A 209 17.46 8.19 -2.23
N THR A 210 16.75 7.07 -2.10
CA THR A 210 15.54 6.74 -2.85
C THR A 210 14.45 7.78 -2.73
N ASP A 211 14.28 8.36 -1.55
CA ASP A 211 13.22 9.32 -1.25
C ASP A 211 13.65 10.79 -1.40
N ASN A 212 14.94 11.04 -1.67
CA ASN A 212 15.46 12.37 -1.81
C ASN A 212 15.42 12.86 -3.25
N TRP A 213 14.87 14.06 -3.46
CA TRP A 213 14.92 14.72 -4.74
C TRP A 213 16.28 15.35 -4.98
N MET A 214 16.90 15.04 -6.13
CA MET A 214 18.16 15.65 -6.59
C MET A 214 17.95 16.38 -7.90
N TRP A 215 18.71 17.42 -8.11
CA TRP A 215 18.73 18.16 -9.38
C TRP A 215 20.09 18.01 -10.09
N PRO A 216 20.15 17.66 -11.38
CA PRO A 216 19.03 17.06 -12.15
C PRO A 216 18.63 15.70 -11.54
N ARG A 217 17.35 15.36 -11.66
CA ARG A 217 16.82 14.12 -11.06
C ARG A 217 17.22 12.91 -11.89
N HIS A 218 18.26 12.23 -11.45
CA HIS A 218 18.72 10.96 -11.98
C HIS A 218 18.75 9.92 -10.84
N THR A 219 17.61 9.65 -10.26
CA THR A 219 17.46 8.64 -9.18
C THR A 219 16.66 7.48 -9.69
N GLY A 220 17.02 6.27 -9.28
CA GLY A 220 16.31 5.04 -9.52
C GLY A 220 16.25 4.20 -8.27
N ASP A 221 15.20 3.39 -8.16
CA ASP A 221 14.97 2.46 -7.07
C ASP A 221 14.14 1.27 -7.61
N PHE A 222 14.83 0.25 -8.13
CA PHE A 222 14.20 -0.91 -8.76
C PHE A 222 14.52 -2.21 -8.04
#